data_6a58aa9b68849a6c131e0f5ccc313a73
#
_entry.id   6a58aa9b68849a6c131e0f5ccc313a73
#
_cell.length_a   1.000
_cell.length_b   1.000
_cell.length_c   1.000
_cell.angle_alpha   90.00
_cell.angle_beta   90.00
_cell.angle_gamma   90.00
#
_symmetry.space_group_name_H-M   'P 1'
#
loop_
_entity.id
_entity.type
_entity.pdbx_description
1 polymer ?
#
loop_
_entity_poly.entity_id
_entity_poly.type
_entity_poly.pdbx_seq_one_letter_code
_entity_poly.pdbx_strand_id
1 'polypeptide(L)'
;MKKFIITTIALIGLIACNNNKNNFLITNNSIGVLQKNTPIQKLDSIFAKDSIVNSNVEGELRYASSERITIFSKEGKELLEITPTTNEKGVEVIESVLVLSPLYITEKGISLENTFKDVKDKYSDLEIQPSISSVLVTPKGQNFYFTFDKTAIKTAFSLTDNISKDDIEEGAKIKHITINF
;
A
#
# COMPACT_ATOMS: atom_id res chain seq x y z
N MET A 1 -21.92 27.68 -64.79
CA MET A 1 -21.17 26.53 -64.21
C MET A 1 -20.66 26.94 -62.84
N LYS A 2 -21.37 26.55 -61.76
CA LYS A 2 -21.03 26.90 -60.38
C LYS A 2 -20.20 25.76 -59.80
N LYS A 3 -18.95 26.04 -59.46
CA LYS A 3 -18.04 25.06 -58.78
C LYS A 3 -18.36 25.06 -57.28
N PHE A 4 -18.85 23.93 -56.76
CA PHE A 4 -18.99 23.65 -55.35
C PHE A 4 -17.65 23.21 -54.81
N ILE A 5 -17.07 23.98 -53.87
CA ILE A 5 -15.89 23.61 -53.10
C ILE A 5 -16.44 22.98 -51.81
N ILE A 6 -16.25 21.66 -51.69
CA ILE A 6 -16.54 20.91 -50.47
C ILE A 6 -15.31 21.01 -49.57
N THR A 7 -15.39 21.82 -48.51
CA THR A 7 -14.35 21.91 -47.46
C THR A 7 -14.61 20.80 -46.46
N THR A 8 -13.81 19.76 -46.53
CA THR A 8 -13.81 18.67 -45.53
C THR A 8 -13.07 19.15 -44.29
N ILE A 9 -13.82 19.47 -43.23
CA ILE A 9 -13.25 19.75 -41.89
C ILE A 9 -12.89 18.41 -41.26
N ALA A 10 -11.59 18.10 -41.22
CA ALA A 10 -11.05 16.98 -40.45
C ALA A 10 -11.15 17.30 -38.96
N LEU A 11 -12.12 16.68 -38.30
CA LEU A 11 -12.27 16.73 -36.83
C LEU A 11 -11.18 15.86 -36.19
N ILE A 12 -10.03 16.46 -35.86
CA ILE A 12 -8.99 15.81 -35.08
C ILE A 12 -9.52 15.72 -33.65
N GLY A 13 -10.09 14.56 -33.32
CA GLY A 13 -10.43 14.21 -31.95
C GLY A 13 -9.17 14.13 -31.10
N LEU A 14 -8.95 15.11 -30.22
CA LEU A 14 -7.99 15.03 -29.14
C LEU A 14 -8.45 13.92 -28.20
N ILE A 15 -7.89 12.72 -28.35
CA ILE A 15 -7.96 11.67 -27.35
C ILE A 15 -7.09 12.18 -26.20
N ALA A 16 -7.67 12.94 -25.27
CA ALA A 16 -7.09 13.18 -23.98
C ALA A 16 -7.01 11.83 -23.28
N CYS A 17 -5.84 11.20 -23.30
CA CYS A 17 -5.51 10.09 -22.39
C CYS A 17 -5.64 10.63 -20.97
N ASN A 18 -6.80 10.40 -20.37
CA ASN A 18 -7.05 10.69 -18.96
C ASN A 18 -6.27 9.64 -18.16
N ASN A 19 -4.96 9.88 -17.97
CA ASN A 19 -4.11 9.15 -17.02
C ASN A 19 -4.49 9.57 -15.61
N ASN A 20 -5.72 9.34 -15.21
CA ASN A 20 -6.09 9.23 -13.80
C ASN A 20 -5.46 7.94 -13.28
N LYS A 21 -4.14 7.93 -13.11
CA LYS A 21 -3.48 7.01 -12.18
C LYS A 21 -4.22 7.23 -10.87
N ASN A 22 -4.92 6.21 -10.41
CA ASN A 22 -5.57 6.27 -9.11
C ASN A 22 -4.44 6.40 -8.07
N ASN A 23 -4.22 7.63 -7.60
CA ASN A 23 -3.10 7.97 -6.70
C ASN A 23 -3.16 7.23 -5.36
N PHE A 24 -4.21 6.48 -5.12
CA PHE A 24 -4.43 5.72 -3.89
C PHE A 24 -4.64 4.22 -4.14
N LEU A 25 -4.31 3.72 -5.33
CA LEU A 25 -4.47 2.28 -5.64
C LEU A 25 -3.27 1.48 -5.14
N ILE A 26 -3.54 0.38 -4.43
CA ILE A 26 -2.56 -0.62 -4.01
C ILE A 26 -2.62 -1.78 -5.01
N THR A 27 -1.48 -2.09 -5.64
CA THR A 27 -1.29 -3.22 -6.54
C THR A 27 -0.10 -4.07 -6.07
N ASN A 28 0.22 -5.14 -6.79
CA ASN A 28 1.42 -5.94 -6.48
C ASN A 28 2.75 -5.19 -6.66
N ASN A 29 2.78 -4.13 -7.47
CA ASN A 29 4.02 -3.46 -7.84
C ASN A 29 4.03 -1.97 -7.50
N SER A 30 2.93 -1.44 -6.96
CA SER A 30 2.81 -0.02 -6.67
C SER A 30 1.83 0.26 -5.54
N ILE A 31 2.05 1.38 -4.87
CA ILE A 31 1.09 2.00 -3.97
C ILE A 31 0.94 3.47 -4.36
N GLY A 32 -0.22 3.82 -4.91
CA GLY A 32 -0.45 5.12 -5.51
C GLY A 32 0.60 5.40 -6.60
N VAL A 33 1.39 6.44 -6.39
CA VAL A 33 2.44 6.89 -7.31
C VAL A 33 3.79 6.20 -7.08
N LEU A 34 3.98 5.50 -5.96
CA LEU A 34 5.20 4.79 -5.62
C LEU A 34 5.24 3.43 -6.30
N GLN A 35 6.41 3.04 -6.78
CA GLN A 35 6.66 1.76 -7.43
C GLN A 35 7.86 1.07 -6.79
N LYS A 36 7.97 -0.23 -7.01
CA LYS A 36 9.18 -1.01 -6.67
C LYS A 36 10.44 -0.31 -7.19
N ASN A 37 11.48 -0.24 -6.36
CA ASN A 37 12.75 0.43 -6.67
C ASN A 37 12.65 1.95 -6.87
N THR A 38 11.58 2.62 -6.45
CA THR A 38 11.55 4.09 -6.44
C THR A 38 12.69 4.59 -5.54
N PRO A 39 13.64 5.40 -6.06
CA PRO A 39 14.71 5.97 -5.26
C PRO A 39 14.16 6.93 -4.21
N ILE A 40 14.70 6.87 -2.99
CA ILE A 40 14.27 7.73 -1.86
C ILE A 40 14.44 9.21 -2.22
N GLN A 41 15.50 9.59 -2.93
CA GLN A 41 15.75 10.98 -3.37
C GLN A 41 14.67 11.56 -4.30
N LYS A 42 13.78 10.71 -4.84
CA LYS A 42 12.65 11.18 -5.67
C LYS A 42 11.40 11.51 -4.87
N LEU A 43 11.34 11.17 -3.59
CA LEU A 43 10.14 11.37 -2.78
C LEU A 43 9.74 12.84 -2.72
N ASP A 44 10.68 13.78 -2.56
CA ASP A 44 10.40 15.24 -2.56
C ASP A 44 9.70 15.70 -3.84
N SER A 45 10.09 15.16 -4.99
CA SER A 45 9.47 15.51 -6.27
C SER A 45 8.12 14.82 -6.48
N ILE A 46 7.97 13.60 -5.96
CA ILE A 46 6.73 12.81 -6.06
C ILE A 46 5.65 13.41 -5.17
N PHE A 47 6.02 13.80 -3.96
CA PHE A 47 5.14 14.35 -2.93
C PHE A 47 5.33 15.86 -2.75
N ALA A 48 5.61 16.60 -3.83
CA ALA A 48 5.88 18.03 -3.81
C ALA A 48 4.76 18.90 -3.18
N LYS A 49 3.58 18.34 -3.00
CA LYS A 49 2.41 19.00 -2.38
C LYS A 49 2.14 18.55 -0.95
N ASP A 50 2.87 17.57 -0.48
CA ASP A 50 2.72 16.90 0.82
C ASP A 50 3.95 17.22 1.69
N SER A 51 3.92 16.84 2.97
CA SER A 51 5.05 16.99 3.87
C SER A 51 5.74 15.65 4.08
N ILE A 52 7.07 15.66 4.11
CA ILE A 52 7.90 14.49 4.33
C ILE A 52 8.66 14.66 5.64
N VAL A 53 8.55 13.69 6.54
CA VAL A 53 9.24 13.69 7.82
C VAL A 53 10.09 12.43 7.92
N ASN A 54 11.40 12.62 8.09
CA ASN A 54 12.34 11.53 8.35
C ASN A 54 12.47 11.35 9.86
N SER A 55 12.30 10.12 10.32
CA SER A 55 12.52 9.75 11.72
C SER A 55 13.45 8.54 11.79
N ASN A 56 14.39 8.59 12.72
CA ASN A 56 15.20 7.43 13.08
C ASN A 56 14.54 6.80 14.30
N VAL A 57 14.04 5.57 14.17
CA VAL A 57 13.58 4.80 15.30
C VAL A 57 14.81 4.21 15.98
N GLU A 58 15.29 4.87 17.06
CA GLU A 58 16.30 4.30 17.93
C GLU A 58 15.67 3.19 18.78
N GLY A 59 15.85 1.95 18.36
CA GLY A 59 15.52 0.80 19.21
C GLY A 59 16.57 0.60 20.29
N GLU A 60 16.25 -0.12 21.38
CA GLU A 60 17.20 -0.54 22.43
C GLU A 60 18.40 -1.32 21.88
N LEU A 61 18.30 -1.85 20.69
CA LEU A 61 19.40 -2.46 19.94
C LEU A 61 19.96 -1.42 18.97
N ARG A 62 21.05 -0.78 19.36
CA ARG A 62 21.81 0.24 18.58
C ARG A 62 22.23 -0.20 17.15
N TYR A 63 21.97 -1.45 16.77
CA TYR A 63 22.27 -2.03 15.47
C TYR A 63 21.04 -2.17 14.56
N ALA A 64 19.85 -1.75 15.02
CA ALA A 64 18.59 -1.80 14.28
C ALA A 64 17.93 -0.41 14.21
N SER A 65 18.71 0.64 13.96
CA SER A 65 18.14 1.92 13.60
C SER A 65 17.56 1.77 12.18
N SER A 66 16.27 1.62 12.08
CA SER A 66 15.59 1.67 10.79
C SER A 66 15.07 3.07 10.60
N GLU A 67 15.60 3.75 9.60
CA GLU A 67 15.04 5.01 9.11
C GLU A 67 13.59 4.79 8.70
N ARG A 68 12.72 5.73 9.03
CA ARG A 68 11.32 5.77 8.63
C ARG A 68 11.04 7.13 8.01
N ILE A 69 10.35 7.11 6.88
CA ILE A 69 9.97 8.30 6.15
C ILE A 69 8.45 8.36 6.12
N THR A 70 7.87 9.31 6.84
CA THR A 70 6.41 9.47 6.89
C THR A 70 5.96 10.57 5.95
N ILE A 71 4.98 10.27 5.12
CA ILE A 71 4.33 11.19 4.19
C ILE A 71 3.04 11.69 4.83
N PHE A 72 2.89 13.00 4.92
CA PHE A 72 1.68 13.67 5.43
C PHE A 72 1.01 14.46 4.30
N SER A 73 -0.32 14.43 4.27
CA SER A 73 -1.10 15.30 3.39
C SER A 73 -0.89 16.77 3.76
N LYS A 74 -1.36 17.68 2.89
CA LYS A 74 -1.36 19.13 3.17
C LYS A 74 -2.09 19.51 4.45
N GLU A 75 -3.07 18.72 4.83
CA GLU A 75 -3.87 18.90 6.06
C GLU A 75 -3.19 18.29 7.30
N GLY A 76 -1.97 17.76 7.17
CA GLY A 76 -1.20 17.15 8.24
C GLY A 76 -1.66 15.75 8.64
N LYS A 77 -2.43 15.05 7.78
CA LYS A 77 -2.83 13.66 8.02
C LYS A 77 -1.77 12.71 7.48
N GLU A 78 -1.43 11.70 8.26
CA GLU A 78 -0.52 10.65 7.82
C GLU A 78 -1.11 9.88 6.62
N LEU A 79 -0.28 9.68 5.60
CA LEU A 79 -0.66 8.94 4.41
C LEU A 79 0.04 7.59 4.35
N LEU A 80 1.37 7.61 4.40
CA LEU A 80 2.23 6.44 4.25
C LEU A 80 3.44 6.54 5.18
N GLU A 81 3.93 5.40 5.65
CA GLU A 81 5.27 5.28 6.24
C GLU A 81 6.11 4.37 5.35
N ILE A 82 7.27 4.85 4.95
CA ILE A 82 8.18 4.19 4.02
C ILE A 82 9.41 3.70 4.80
N THR A 83 9.78 2.45 4.61
CA THR A 83 11.05 1.88 5.06
C THR A 83 12.01 1.86 3.87
N PRO A 84 13.15 2.55 3.93
CA PRO A 84 14.18 2.49 2.90
C PRO A 84 15.08 1.26 3.06
N THR A 85 15.72 0.87 1.95
CA THR A 85 16.81 -0.11 1.91
C THR A 85 17.83 0.30 0.86
N THR A 86 19.04 -0.22 0.94
CA THR A 86 20.06 0.00 -0.08
C THR A 86 20.10 -1.19 -1.04
N ASN A 87 19.89 -0.94 -2.32
CA ASN A 87 19.96 -1.98 -3.34
C ASN A 87 21.42 -2.36 -3.69
N GLU A 88 21.59 -3.38 -4.52
CA GLU A 88 22.91 -3.89 -4.95
C GLU A 88 23.81 -2.84 -5.64
N LYS A 89 23.22 -1.75 -6.13
CA LYS A 89 23.93 -0.63 -6.78
C LYS A 89 24.31 0.49 -5.82
N GLY A 90 24.06 0.32 -4.51
CA GLY A 90 24.32 1.33 -3.49
C GLY A 90 23.32 2.50 -3.50
N VAL A 91 22.16 2.34 -4.14
CA VAL A 91 21.10 3.35 -4.19
C VAL A 91 20.04 3.03 -3.13
N GLU A 92 19.66 4.03 -2.34
CA GLU A 92 18.54 3.90 -1.42
C GLU A 92 17.21 3.90 -2.19
N VAL A 93 16.43 2.84 -1.97
CA VAL A 93 15.13 2.59 -2.59
C VAL A 93 14.12 2.19 -1.53
N ILE A 94 12.84 2.19 -1.89
CA ILE A 94 11.78 1.73 -1.02
C ILE A 94 11.86 0.21 -0.85
N GLU A 95 11.91 -0.27 0.39
CA GLU A 95 11.80 -1.68 0.77
C GLU A 95 10.35 -2.06 1.01
N SER A 96 9.68 -1.30 1.89
CA SER A 96 8.29 -1.54 2.23
C SER A 96 7.55 -0.23 2.49
N VAL A 97 6.23 -0.28 2.37
CA VAL A 97 5.35 0.84 2.65
C VAL A 97 4.20 0.39 3.54
N LEU A 98 4.06 1.03 4.69
CA LEU A 98 2.94 0.90 5.59
C LEU A 98 1.88 1.95 5.25
N VAL A 99 0.65 1.52 5.05
CA VAL A 99 -0.49 2.40 4.78
C VAL A 99 -1.03 2.95 6.09
N LEU A 100 -1.12 4.28 6.20
CA LEU A 100 -1.64 4.99 7.37
C LEU A 100 -2.98 5.67 7.08
N SER A 101 -3.36 5.80 5.81
CA SER A 101 -4.59 6.47 5.40
C SER A 101 -5.60 5.51 4.76
N PRO A 102 -6.89 5.58 5.13
CA PRO A 102 -7.94 4.79 4.50
C PRO A 102 -8.25 5.18 3.04
N LEU A 103 -7.64 6.25 2.54
CA LEU A 103 -7.75 6.64 1.12
C LEU A 103 -7.14 5.59 0.20
N TYR A 104 -6.13 4.84 0.68
CA TYR A 104 -5.50 3.79 -0.11
C TYR A 104 -6.37 2.53 -0.13
N ILE A 105 -6.64 2.04 -1.34
CA ILE A 105 -7.48 0.87 -1.58
C ILE A 105 -6.77 -0.14 -2.48
N THR A 106 -6.94 -1.42 -2.23
CA THR A 106 -6.48 -2.48 -3.14
C THR A 106 -7.33 -2.52 -4.41
N GLU A 107 -6.85 -3.20 -5.45
CA GLU A 107 -7.63 -3.45 -6.69
C GLU A 107 -9.00 -4.10 -6.43
N LYS A 108 -9.13 -4.81 -5.31
CA LYS A 108 -10.40 -5.43 -4.86
C LYS A 108 -11.22 -4.56 -3.91
N GLY A 109 -10.82 -3.30 -3.71
CA GLY A 109 -11.56 -2.32 -2.92
C GLY A 109 -11.40 -2.45 -1.40
N ILE A 110 -10.33 -3.09 -0.91
CA ILE A 110 -10.04 -3.19 0.53
C ILE A 110 -9.15 -2.03 0.98
N SER A 111 -9.54 -1.37 2.05
CA SER A 111 -8.84 -0.28 2.73
C SER A 111 -8.70 -0.57 4.24
N LEU A 112 -8.15 0.36 5.00
CA LEU A 112 -8.06 0.27 6.48
C LEU A 112 -9.42 0.29 7.18
N GLU A 113 -10.49 0.72 6.51
CA GLU A 113 -11.85 0.74 7.10
C GLU A 113 -12.55 -0.62 7.08
N ASN A 114 -12.02 -1.57 6.30
CA ASN A 114 -12.61 -2.88 6.10
C ASN A 114 -12.32 -3.84 7.27
N THR A 115 -13.03 -4.96 7.26
CA THR A 115 -12.92 -6.05 8.25
C THR A 115 -12.26 -7.27 7.63
N PHE A 116 -11.94 -8.25 8.48
CA PHE A 116 -11.48 -9.56 8.02
C PHE A 116 -12.51 -10.26 7.12
N LYS A 117 -13.80 -10.09 7.41
CA LYS A 117 -14.87 -10.60 6.55
C LYS A 117 -14.75 -10.06 5.12
N ASP A 118 -14.54 -8.75 4.97
CA ASP A 118 -14.39 -8.14 3.65
C ASP A 118 -13.17 -8.70 2.89
N VAL A 119 -12.05 -8.92 3.61
CA VAL A 119 -10.85 -9.54 3.04
C VAL A 119 -11.15 -10.97 2.58
N LYS A 120 -11.77 -11.79 3.43
CA LYS A 120 -12.15 -13.18 3.14
C LYS A 120 -13.10 -13.28 1.94
N ASP A 121 -14.05 -12.37 1.82
CA ASP A 121 -15.02 -12.33 0.72
C ASP A 121 -14.36 -11.94 -0.63
N LYS A 122 -13.30 -11.15 -0.60
CA LYS A 122 -12.58 -10.68 -1.81
C LYS A 122 -11.40 -11.57 -2.22
N TYR A 123 -10.76 -12.23 -1.26
CA TYR A 123 -9.58 -13.06 -1.49
C TYR A 123 -9.85 -14.49 -1.02
N SER A 124 -9.98 -15.41 -1.96
CA SER A 124 -10.33 -16.82 -1.67
C SER A 124 -9.20 -17.61 -1.00
N ASP A 125 -7.95 -17.28 -1.36
CA ASP A 125 -6.75 -18.01 -0.89
C ASP A 125 -5.91 -17.04 -0.04
N LEU A 126 -5.81 -17.35 1.25
CA LEU A 126 -5.17 -16.51 2.26
C LEU A 126 -4.14 -17.34 3.02
N GLU A 127 -2.91 -16.83 3.10
CA GLU A 127 -1.89 -17.32 4.01
C GLU A 127 -1.97 -16.52 5.32
N ILE A 128 -2.04 -17.26 6.44
CA ILE A 128 -2.22 -16.66 7.76
C ILE A 128 -1.00 -16.99 8.61
N GLN A 129 -0.35 -15.97 9.12
CA GLN A 129 0.84 -16.12 9.95
C GLN A 129 0.64 -15.38 11.28
N PRO A 130 0.69 -16.09 12.42
CA PRO A 130 0.66 -15.45 13.73
C PRO A 130 1.98 -14.73 14.03
N SER A 131 1.88 -13.61 14.73
CA SER A 131 3.00 -12.86 15.29
C SER A 131 2.79 -12.64 16.78
N ILE A 132 3.77 -12.07 17.47
CA ILE A 132 3.70 -11.83 18.92
C ILE A 132 2.50 -10.98 19.32
N SER A 133 2.19 -9.93 18.55
CA SER A 133 1.13 -8.96 18.85
C SER A 133 0.04 -8.86 17.79
N SER A 134 0.13 -9.64 16.71
CA SER A 134 -0.73 -9.48 15.55
C SER A 134 -0.90 -10.79 14.77
N VAL A 135 -1.81 -10.75 13.80
CA VAL A 135 -1.98 -11.79 12.78
C VAL A 135 -1.78 -11.15 11.42
N LEU A 136 -0.92 -11.74 10.62
CA LEU A 136 -0.66 -11.33 9.24
C LEU A 136 -1.49 -12.19 8.31
N VAL A 137 -2.21 -11.55 7.40
CA VAL A 137 -3.06 -12.21 6.40
C VAL A 137 -2.62 -11.76 5.01
N THR A 138 -1.98 -12.67 4.29
CA THR A 138 -1.44 -12.41 2.95
C THR A 138 -2.31 -13.10 1.90
N PRO A 139 -2.97 -12.36 1.00
CA PRO A 139 -3.63 -12.98 -0.14
C PRO A 139 -2.57 -13.60 -1.05
N LYS A 140 -2.77 -14.85 -1.44
CA LYS A 140 -1.81 -15.60 -2.24
C LYS A 140 -1.49 -14.92 -3.56
N GLY A 141 -0.19 -14.80 -3.86
CA GLY A 141 0.30 -14.14 -5.06
C GLY A 141 0.28 -12.62 -4.98
N GLN A 142 0.01 -12.04 -3.80
CA GLN A 142 0.12 -10.61 -3.57
C GLN A 142 1.40 -10.27 -2.78
N ASN A 143 1.97 -9.10 -3.05
CA ASN A 143 3.13 -8.56 -2.34
C ASN A 143 2.73 -7.66 -1.16
N PHE A 144 1.46 -7.63 -0.81
CA PHE A 144 0.96 -6.92 0.35
C PHE A 144 0.22 -7.87 1.30
N TYR A 145 0.15 -7.47 2.57
CA TYR A 145 -0.57 -8.20 3.59
C TYR A 145 -1.37 -7.26 4.48
N PHE A 146 -2.39 -7.82 5.10
CA PHE A 146 -3.22 -7.17 6.10
C PHE A 146 -2.77 -7.61 7.48
N THR A 147 -2.66 -6.66 8.41
CA THR A 147 -2.36 -6.93 9.82
C THR A 147 -3.62 -6.74 10.64
N PHE A 148 -3.94 -7.73 11.47
CA PHE A 148 -5.02 -7.68 12.46
C PHE A 148 -4.41 -7.75 13.85
N ASP A 149 -5.11 -7.22 14.86
CA ASP A 149 -4.69 -7.38 16.24
C ASP A 149 -4.73 -8.85 16.66
N LYS A 150 -3.88 -9.25 17.59
CA LYS A 150 -3.85 -10.62 18.14
C LYS A 150 -5.20 -11.04 18.71
N THR A 151 -5.96 -10.11 19.28
CA THR A 151 -7.30 -10.36 19.83
C THR A 151 -8.35 -10.75 18.78
N ALA A 152 -8.01 -10.61 17.47
CA ALA A 152 -8.84 -11.10 16.39
C ALA A 152 -8.90 -12.63 16.31
N ILE A 153 -7.99 -13.35 16.96
CA ILE A 153 -8.03 -14.82 16.99
C ILE A 153 -8.94 -15.27 18.12
N LYS A 154 -9.91 -16.13 17.80
CA LYS A 154 -10.96 -16.63 18.70
C LYS A 154 -10.45 -17.46 19.88
N THR A 155 -9.30 -18.11 19.70
CA THR A 155 -8.72 -19.02 20.70
C THR A 155 -7.29 -18.60 21.04
N ALA A 156 -6.81 -18.98 22.24
CA ALA A 156 -5.40 -18.82 22.57
C ALA A 156 -4.55 -19.66 21.60
N PHE A 157 -3.46 -19.08 21.09
CA PHE A 157 -2.56 -19.71 20.15
C PHE A 157 -1.09 -19.50 20.50
N SER A 158 -0.25 -20.34 19.95
CA SER A 158 1.21 -20.23 19.94
C SER A 158 1.70 -19.76 18.56
N LEU A 159 2.91 -19.19 18.47
CA LEU A 159 3.51 -18.76 17.21
C LEU A 159 3.74 -19.91 16.21
N THR A 160 3.70 -21.15 16.69
CA THR A 160 3.88 -22.36 15.88
C THR A 160 2.56 -23.00 15.45
N ASP A 161 1.43 -22.45 15.90
CA ASP A 161 0.13 -23.03 15.57
C ASP A 161 -0.29 -22.66 14.14
N ASN A 162 -0.91 -23.62 13.46
CA ASN A 162 -1.57 -23.37 12.18
C ASN A 162 -2.91 -22.70 12.43
N ILE A 163 -2.98 -21.40 12.15
CA ILE A 163 -4.21 -20.61 12.24
C ILE A 163 -4.91 -20.63 10.89
N SER A 164 -6.16 -21.03 10.89
CA SER A 164 -7.03 -21.01 9.72
C SER A 164 -7.82 -19.68 9.64
N LYS A 165 -8.39 -19.42 8.47
CA LYS A 165 -9.29 -18.27 8.29
C LYS A 165 -10.54 -18.32 9.16
N ASP A 166 -10.93 -19.51 9.63
CA ASP A 166 -12.12 -19.67 10.47
C ASP A 166 -11.85 -19.36 11.95
N ASP A 167 -10.56 -19.31 12.33
CA ASP A 167 -10.12 -18.96 13.67
C ASP A 167 -10.07 -17.45 13.89
N ILE A 168 -10.24 -16.62 12.85
CA ILE A 168 -10.23 -15.16 12.93
C ILE A 168 -11.67 -14.64 13.02
N GLU A 169 -11.88 -13.64 13.91
CA GLU A 169 -13.15 -12.95 14.04
C GLU A 169 -13.49 -12.16 12.76
N GLU A 170 -14.66 -12.42 12.18
CA GLU A 170 -15.08 -11.77 10.93
C GLU A 170 -15.16 -10.24 11.04
N GLY A 171 -15.54 -9.74 12.21
CA GLY A 171 -15.63 -8.31 12.51
C GLY A 171 -14.31 -7.63 12.84
N ALA A 172 -13.19 -8.37 12.90
CA ALA A 172 -11.89 -7.81 13.21
C ALA A 172 -11.51 -6.73 12.20
N LYS A 173 -11.10 -5.55 12.69
CA LYS A 173 -10.68 -4.42 11.85
C LYS A 173 -9.26 -4.61 11.35
N ILE A 174 -9.02 -4.20 10.10
CA ILE A 174 -7.67 -4.11 9.56
C ILE A 174 -6.92 -3.03 10.34
N LYS A 175 -5.79 -3.41 10.95
CA LYS A 175 -4.91 -2.50 11.68
C LYS A 175 -3.94 -1.79 10.74
N HIS A 176 -3.35 -2.55 9.82
CA HIS A 176 -2.40 -2.06 8.84
C HIS A 176 -2.53 -2.80 7.51
N ILE A 177 -2.13 -2.14 6.45
CA ILE A 177 -1.84 -2.76 5.15
C ILE A 177 -0.38 -2.43 4.85
N THR A 178 0.43 -3.44 4.59
CA THR A 178 1.85 -3.27 4.24
C THR A 178 2.13 -3.90 2.90
N ILE A 179 2.84 -3.19 2.03
CA ILE A 179 3.36 -3.73 0.77
C ILE A 179 4.89 -3.87 0.88
N ASN A 180 5.43 -4.99 0.42
CA ASN A 180 6.87 -5.25 0.30
C ASN A 180 7.27 -5.22 -1.19
N PHE A 181 8.38 -4.55 -1.50
CA PHE A 181 8.86 -4.39 -2.88
C PHE A 181 10.08 -5.26 -3.21
#